data_68413ee8e73223093b3ce0f12b541563
#
_entry.id   68413ee8e73223093b3ce0f12b541563
#
_cell.length_a   1.000
_cell.length_b   1.000
_cell.length_c   1.000
_cell.angle_alpha   90.00
_cell.angle_beta   90.00
_cell.angle_gamma   90.00
#
_symmetry.space_group_name_H-M   'P 1'
#
loop_
_entity.id
_entity.type
_entity.pdbx_description
1 polymer ?
#
loop_
_entity_poly.entity_id
_entity_poly.type
_entity_poly.pdbx_seq_one_letter_code
_entity_poly.pdbx_strand_id
1 'polypeptide(L)'
;MTNETMRLGEALTVRADLQARLGELRGRLLAVAKVQEGESPAEQPDVLLAEFEQAAERLRTLIARINRTNLTVETADGESLTAALARRDVLAVRHKVHRELAAAASEQSERYSLREIKMTATVDIAQLRRTVDELARDRRELDVALQAANWAHSLAE
;
A
#
# COMPACT_ATOMS: atom_id res chain seq x y z
N MET A 1 -20.08 -14.01 -26.60
CA MET A 1 -19.11 -13.07 -26.04
C MET A 1 -19.01 -13.41 -24.55
N THR A 2 -17.96 -14.13 -24.17
CA THR A 2 -17.70 -14.47 -22.76
C THR A 2 -17.49 -13.18 -22.01
N ASN A 3 -18.41 -12.89 -21.09
CA ASN A 3 -18.25 -11.82 -20.11
C ASN A 3 -17.10 -12.27 -19.18
N GLU A 4 -15.87 -11.95 -19.56
CA GLU A 4 -14.69 -12.29 -18.79
C GLU A 4 -14.75 -11.48 -17.51
N THR A 5 -15.14 -12.14 -16.42
CA THR A 5 -15.27 -11.50 -15.11
C THR A 5 -13.89 -11.08 -14.65
N MET A 6 -13.67 -9.78 -14.46
CA MET A 6 -12.39 -9.19 -14.01
C MET A 6 -11.91 -9.90 -12.74
N ARG A 7 -10.65 -10.30 -12.70
CA ARG A 7 -10.02 -10.84 -11.49
C ARG A 7 -9.76 -9.74 -10.47
N LEU A 8 -9.71 -10.10 -9.17
CA LEU A 8 -9.40 -9.15 -8.12
C LEU A 8 -8.02 -8.51 -8.34
N GLY A 9 -7.02 -9.29 -8.79
CA GLY A 9 -5.68 -8.78 -9.12
C GLY A 9 -5.69 -7.73 -10.25
N GLU A 10 -6.49 -7.95 -11.28
CA GLU A 10 -6.69 -6.97 -12.37
C GLU A 10 -7.37 -5.69 -11.84
N ALA A 11 -8.38 -5.83 -10.98
CA ALA A 11 -9.06 -4.70 -10.36
C ALA A 11 -8.11 -3.85 -9.49
N LEU A 12 -7.17 -4.49 -8.79
CA LEU A 12 -6.14 -3.78 -8.03
C LEU A 12 -5.19 -2.98 -8.94
N THR A 13 -4.82 -3.53 -10.10
CA THR A 13 -4.03 -2.82 -11.12
C THR A 13 -4.79 -1.63 -11.68
N VAL A 14 -6.05 -1.83 -12.11
CA VAL A 14 -6.92 -0.75 -12.62
C VAL A 14 -7.12 0.36 -11.57
N ARG A 15 -7.24 -0.01 -10.29
CA ARG A 15 -7.30 0.97 -9.20
C ARG A 15 -6.05 1.85 -9.15
N ALA A 16 -4.87 1.25 -9.25
CA ALA A 16 -3.61 1.98 -9.25
C ALA A 16 -3.51 2.93 -10.47
N ASP A 17 -3.90 2.46 -11.65
CA ASP A 17 -3.92 3.26 -12.88
C ASP A 17 -4.87 4.45 -12.78
N LEU A 18 -6.08 4.25 -12.23
CA LEU A 18 -7.05 5.34 -11.99
C LEU A 18 -6.51 6.38 -10.99
N GLN A 19 -5.82 5.94 -9.93
CA GLN A 19 -5.19 6.85 -8.96
C GLN A 19 -4.07 7.67 -9.62
N ALA A 20 -3.24 7.05 -10.45
CA ALA A 20 -2.21 7.75 -11.22
C ALA A 20 -2.83 8.75 -12.20
N ARG A 21 -3.90 8.36 -12.92
CA ARG A 21 -4.64 9.24 -13.83
C ARG A 21 -5.23 10.45 -13.13
N LEU A 22 -5.82 10.30 -11.97
CA LEU A 22 -6.33 11.42 -11.16
C LEU A 22 -5.20 12.37 -10.74
N GLY A 23 -4.02 11.84 -10.39
CA GLY A 23 -2.84 12.67 -10.11
C GLY A 23 -2.38 13.48 -11.30
N GLU A 24 -2.33 12.88 -12.49
CA GLU A 24 -2.00 13.54 -13.75
C GLU A 24 -3.01 14.65 -14.10
N LEU A 25 -4.32 14.33 -14.09
CA LEU A 25 -5.40 15.29 -14.37
C LEU A 25 -5.38 16.46 -13.39
N ARG A 26 -5.12 16.20 -12.11
CA ARG A 26 -4.93 17.26 -11.11
C ARG A 26 -3.79 18.20 -11.50
N GLY A 27 -2.64 17.64 -11.90
CA GLY A 27 -1.49 18.46 -12.33
C GLY A 27 -1.84 19.35 -13.52
N ARG A 28 -2.51 18.81 -14.54
CA ARG A 28 -2.95 19.54 -15.74
C ARG A 28 -3.98 20.63 -15.41
N LEU A 29 -4.97 20.33 -14.55
CA LEU A 29 -5.96 21.32 -14.08
C LEU A 29 -5.29 22.49 -13.37
N LEU A 30 -4.33 22.24 -12.50
CA LEU A 30 -3.61 23.30 -11.80
C LEU A 30 -2.77 24.15 -12.74
N ALA A 31 -2.19 23.55 -13.79
CA ALA A 31 -1.39 24.25 -14.78
C ALA A 31 -2.22 25.24 -15.65
N VAL A 32 -3.50 24.93 -15.89
CA VAL A 32 -4.41 25.77 -16.71
C VAL A 32 -5.35 26.63 -15.87
N ALA A 33 -5.20 26.62 -14.54
CA ALA A 33 -6.11 27.35 -13.64
C ALA A 33 -6.04 28.88 -13.79
N LYS A 34 -4.95 29.40 -14.34
CA LYS A 34 -4.76 30.83 -14.64
C LYS A 34 -3.95 30.99 -15.91
N VAL A 35 -4.29 32.00 -16.71
CA VAL A 35 -3.55 32.45 -17.89
C VAL A 35 -3.31 33.95 -17.80
N GLN A 36 -2.42 34.50 -18.64
CA GLN A 36 -2.25 35.94 -18.77
C GLN A 36 -3.51 36.56 -19.39
N GLU A 37 -3.78 37.81 -19.04
CA GLU A 37 -4.92 38.52 -19.60
C GLU A 37 -4.84 38.59 -21.14
N GLY A 38 -5.90 38.13 -21.80
CA GLY A 38 -5.95 38.07 -23.27
C GLY A 38 -5.45 36.74 -23.87
N GLU A 39 -4.91 35.80 -23.06
CA GLU A 39 -4.53 34.46 -23.52
C GLU A 39 -5.63 33.44 -23.25
N SER A 40 -5.55 32.32 -23.97
CA SER A 40 -6.39 31.12 -23.73
C SER A 40 -5.58 30.02 -23.10
N PRO A 41 -6.17 29.22 -22.21
CA PRO A 41 -5.47 28.08 -21.62
C PRO A 41 -5.10 27.03 -22.70
N ALA A 42 -3.99 26.34 -22.52
CA ALA A 42 -3.51 25.31 -23.43
C ALA A 42 -4.49 24.11 -23.53
N GLU A 43 -5.23 23.85 -22.48
CA GLU A 43 -6.30 22.85 -22.42
C GLU A 43 -7.53 23.46 -21.77
N GLN A 44 -8.70 22.94 -22.13
CA GLN A 44 -9.97 23.47 -21.60
C GLN A 44 -10.20 22.96 -20.17
N PRO A 45 -10.24 23.81 -19.13
CA PRO A 45 -10.38 23.38 -17.74
C PRO A 45 -11.66 22.57 -17.47
N ASP A 46 -12.75 22.93 -18.10
CA ASP A 46 -14.05 22.26 -17.94
C ASP A 46 -14.01 20.82 -18.47
N VAL A 47 -13.31 20.59 -19.58
CA VAL A 47 -13.12 19.24 -20.15
C VAL A 47 -12.26 18.40 -19.23
N LEU A 48 -11.14 18.95 -18.74
CA LEU A 48 -10.26 18.26 -17.80
C LEU A 48 -10.97 17.94 -16.49
N LEU A 49 -11.80 18.86 -16.00
CA LEU A 49 -12.58 18.64 -14.77
C LEU A 49 -13.61 17.53 -14.97
N ALA A 50 -14.29 17.49 -16.09
CA ALA A 50 -15.23 16.42 -16.41
C ALA A 50 -14.53 15.05 -16.49
N GLU A 51 -13.34 14.97 -17.11
CA GLU A 51 -12.54 13.74 -17.13
C GLU A 51 -12.11 13.31 -15.70
N PHE A 52 -11.71 14.27 -14.87
CA PHE A 52 -11.34 14.02 -13.48
C PHE A 52 -12.52 13.42 -12.69
N GLU A 53 -13.69 14.04 -12.77
CA GLU A 53 -14.89 13.57 -12.06
C GLU A 53 -15.33 12.17 -12.55
N GLN A 54 -15.25 11.91 -13.85
CA GLN A 54 -15.55 10.60 -14.40
C GLN A 54 -14.56 9.53 -13.89
N ALA A 55 -13.26 9.83 -13.85
CA ALA A 55 -12.24 8.92 -13.34
C ALA A 55 -12.43 8.68 -11.82
N ALA A 56 -12.77 9.73 -11.06
CA ALA A 56 -13.03 9.63 -9.63
C ALA A 56 -14.23 8.72 -9.31
N GLU A 57 -15.34 8.86 -10.07
CA GLU A 57 -16.52 8.00 -9.89
C GLU A 57 -16.25 6.53 -10.26
N ARG A 58 -15.47 6.30 -11.32
CA ARG A 58 -15.01 4.94 -11.65
C ARG A 58 -14.15 4.34 -10.54
N LEU A 59 -13.24 5.13 -9.97
CA LEU A 59 -12.40 4.70 -8.84
C LEU A 59 -13.26 4.37 -7.62
N ARG A 60 -14.23 5.21 -7.28
CA ARG A 60 -15.18 4.99 -6.18
C ARG A 60 -15.90 3.64 -6.31
N THR A 61 -16.46 3.39 -7.50
CA THR A 61 -17.18 2.15 -7.78
C THR A 61 -16.27 0.93 -7.68
N LEU A 62 -15.06 1.03 -8.24
CA LEU A 62 -14.09 -0.06 -8.21
C LEU A 62 -13.62 -0.39 -6.78
N ILE A 63 -13.36 0.63 -5.95
CA ILE A 63 -13.00 0.44 -4.54
C ILE A 63 -14.11 -0.28 -3.78
N ALA A 64 -15.38 0.10 -3.98
CA ALA A 64 -16.51 -0.55 -3.33
C ALA A 64 -16.60 -2.06 -3.70
N ARG A 65 -16.37 -2.41 -4.97
CA ARG A 65 -16.35 -3.80 -5.44
C ARG A 65 -15.17 -4.58 -4.86
N ILE A 66 -13.97 -4.00 -4.83
CA ILE A 66 -12.78 -4.61 -4.22
C ILE A 66 -13.04 -4.89 -2.74
N ASN A 67 -13.59 -3.92 -1.99
CA ASN A 67 -13.88 -4.09 -0.57
C ASN A 67 -14.91 -5.20 -0.32
N ARG A 68 -15.95 -5.27 -1.14
CA ARG A 68 -16.94 -6.37 -1.09
C ARG A 68 -16.28 -7.73 -1.34
N THR A 69 -15.42 -7.82 -2.35
CA THR A 69 -14.67 -9.04 -2.64
C THR A 69 -13.80 -9.46 -1.47
N ASN A 70 -13.05 -8.52 -0.86
CA ASN A 70 -12.19 -8.80 0.29
C ASN A 70 -12.93 -9.32 1.52
N LEU A 71 -14.21 -8.98 1.67
CA LEU A 71 -15.05 -9.47 2.77
C LEU A 71 -15.56 -10.90 2.53
N THR A 72 -15.73 -11.30 1.28
CA THR A 72 -16.38 -12.57 0.90
C THR A 72 -15.42 -13.65 0.44
N VAL A 73 -14.20 -13.28 0.07
CA VAL A 73 -13.17 -14.20 -0.42
C VAL A 73 -12.22 -14.58 0.71
N GLU A 74 -11.80 -15.82 0.71
CA GLU A 74 -10.85 -16.38 1.69
C GLU A 74 -9.52 -16.77 1.01
N THR A 75 -8.45 -16.76 1.80
CA THR A 75 -7.18 -17.39 1.46
C THR A 75 -7.31 -18.92 1.50
N ALA A 76 -6.28 -19.64 1.03
CA ALA A 76 -6.26 -21.10 1.09
C ALA A 76 -6.40 -21.65 2.53
N ASP A 77 -6.03 -20.87 3.53
CA ASP A 77 -6.12 -21.22 4.97
C ASP A 77 -7.49 -20.90 5.58
N GLY A 78 -8.47 -20.41 4.80
CA GLY A 78 -9.82 -20.07 5.25
C GLY A 78 -9.93 -18.73 6.00
N GLU A 79 -8.90 -17.89 5.93
CA GLU A 79 -8.93 -16.52 6.46
C GLU A 79 -9.49 -15.56 5.41
N SER A 80 -10.43 -14.67 5.76
CA SER A 80 -10.92 -13.65 4.82
C SER A 80 -9.79 -12.73 4.36
N LEU A 81 -9.84 -12.23 3.11
CA LEU A 81 -8.82 -11.31 2.61
C LEU A 81 -8.75 -10.04 3.47
N THR A 82 -9.85 -9.58 4.03
CA THR A 82 -9.86 -8.44 4.97
C THR A 82 -9.02 -8.73 6.22
N ALA A 83 -9.17 -9.91 6.83
CA ALA A 83 -8.41 -10.31 8.00
C ALA A 83 -6.92 -10.53 7.66
N ALA A 84 -6.65 -11.19 6.54
CA ALA A 84 -5.28 -11.39 6.04
C ALA A 84 -4.54 -10.08 5.75
N LEU A 85 -5.23 -9.08 5.18
CA LEU A 85 -4.69 -7.74 4.95
C LEU A 85 -4.37 -7.03 6.28
N ALA A 86 -5.28 -7.09 7.27
CA ALA A 86 -5.04 -6.53 8.60
C ALA A 86 -3.83 -7.20 9.28
N ARG A 87 -3.73 -8.53 9.19
CA ARG A 87 -2.58 -9.31 9.71
C ARG A 87 -1.28 -8.86 9.04
N ARG A 88 -1.27 -8.69 7.72
CA ARG A 88 -0.09 -8.20 6.97
C ARG A 88 0.37 -6.84 7.48
N ASP A 89 -0.56 -5.90 7.68
CA ASP A 89 -0.25 -4.55 8.12
C ASP A 89 0.33 -4.56 9.55
N VAL A 90 -0.21 -5.37 10.45
CA VAL A 90 0.31 -5.55 11.81
C VAL A 90 1.69 -6.24 11.80
N LEU A 91 1.92 -7.24 10.95
CA LEU A 91 3.23 -7.86 10.78
C LEU A 91 4.28 -6.86 10.32
N ALA A 92 3.92 -5.92 9.43
CA ALA A 92 4.82 -4.86 8.98
C ALA A 92 5.24 -3.94 10.13
N VAL A 93 4.30 -3.54 10.99
CA VAL A 93 4.58 -2.71 12.19
C VAL A 93 5.48 -3.46 13.18
N ARG A 94 5.14 -4.71 13.48
CA ARG A 94 5.94 -5.56 14.39
C ARG A 94 7.37 -5.75 13.88
N HIS A 95 7.52 -6.11 12.61
CA HIS A 95 8.83 -6.26 11.99
C HIS A 95 9.66 -4.98 12.06
N LYS A 96 9.05 -3.82 11.75
CA LYS A 96 9.71 -2.51 11.83
C LYS A 96 10.24 -2.23 13.22
N VAL A 97 9.39 -2.35 14.26
CA VAL A 97 9.77 -2.05 15.65
C VAL A 97 10.87 -2.98 16.16
N HIS A 98 10.77 -4.29 15.90
CA HIS A 98 11.82 -5.23 16.35
C HIS A 98 13.16 -4.97 15.65
N ARG A 99 13.14 -4.63 14.35
CA ARG A 99 14.34 -4.26 13.60
C ARG A 99 14.99 -2.98 14.14
N GLU A 100 14.20 -1.94 14.38
CA GLU A 100 14.68 -0.66 14.92
C GLU A 100 15.24 -0.85 16.33
N LEU A 101 14.58 -1.63 17.18
CA LEU A 101 15.06 -1.93 18.53
C LEU A 101 16.38 -2.74 18.49
N ALA A 102 16.50 -3.74 17.60
CA ALA A 102 17.73 -4.49 17.42
C ALA A 102 18.88 -3.60 16.92
N ALA A 103 18.61 -2.66 16.01
CA ALA A 103 19.59 -1.69 15.54
C ALA A 103 20.04 -0.77 16.66
N ALA A 104 19.11 -0.12 17.37
CA ALA A 104 19.42 0.79 18.47
C ALA A 104 20.22 0.11 19.61
N ALA A 105 19.87 -1.16 19.92
CA ALA A 105 20.60 -1.91 20.94
C ALA A 105 22.01 -2.35 20.48
N SER A 106 22.26 -2.41 19.16
CA SER A 106 23.54 -2.80 18.56
C SER A 106 24.46 -1.60 18.29
N GLU A 107 23.93 -0.37 18.29
CA GLU A 107 24.73 0.83 18.05
C GLU A 107 25.76 1.00 19.17
N GLN A 108 27.04 1.04 18.77
CA GLN A 108 28.12 1.44 19.67
C GLN A 108 28.07 2.96 19.77
N SER A 109 27.87 3.48 20.99
CA SER A 109 27.97 4.92 21.26
C SER A 109 29.33 5.41 20.77
N GLU A 110 29.38 6.29 19.77
CA GLU A 110 30.60 6.91 19.32
C GLU A 110 31.30 7.63 20.48
N ARG A 111 32.57 7.30 20.70
CA ARG A 111 33.41 7.77 21.78
C ARG A 111 33.78 9.26 21.60
N TYR A 112 32.95 10.16 22.06
CA TYR A 112 33.28 11.60 22.09
C TYR A 112 33.12 12.28 23.44
N SER A 113 33.40 11.59 24.55
CA SER A 113 33.48 12.27 25.84
C SER A 113 34.56 11.68 26.74
N LEU A 114 35.30 12.56 27.40
CA LEU A 114 36.34 12.24 28.39
C LEU A 114 35.83 11.56 29.67
N ARG A 115 34.51 11.26 29.75
CA ARG A 115 33.85 10.43 30.78
C ARG A 115 33.16 9.27 30.09
N GLU A 116 33.83 8.18 29.96
CA GLU A 116 33.31 6.95 29.37
C GLU A 116 32.23 6.31 30.28
N ILE A 117 30.97 6.70 30.08
CA ILE A 117 29.84 5.95 30.64
C ILE A 117 29.54 4.82 29.67
N LYS A 118 29.83 3.59 30.07
CA LYS A 118 29.57 2.39 29.25
C LYS A 118 28.06 2.20 29.13
N MET A 119 27.56 2.28 27.90
CA MET A 119 26.18 1.90 27.57
C MET A 119 26.10 0.38 27.37
N THR A 120 25.07 -0.24 27.92
CA THR A 120 24.81 -1.66 27.79
C THR A 120 23.41 -1.89 27.24
N ALA A 121 23.26 -2.85 26.32
CA ALA A 121 21.93 -3.23 25.83
C ALA A 121 21.09 -3.80 26.99
N THR A 122 19.83 -3.37 27.06
CA THR A 122 18.84 -3.85 28.04
C THR A 122 17.96 -4.97 27.47
N VAL A 123 18.19 -5.35 26.22
CA VAL A 123 17.43 -6.36 25.47
C VAL A 123 18.35 -7.42 24.88
N ASP A 124 17.83 -8.62 24.67
CA ASP A 124 18.55 -9.70 23.98
C ASP A 124 18.56 -9.45 22.48
N ILE A 125 19.68 -8.94 21.96
CA ILE A 125 19.85 -8.62 20.54
C ILE A 125 19.74 -9.88 19.67
N ALA A 126 20.28 -11.02 20.13
CA ALA A 126 20.22 -12.25 19.37
C ALA A 126 18.79 -12.75 19.23
N GLN A 127 17.99 -12.68 20.31
CA GLN A 127 16.58 -13.01 20.27
C GLN A 127 15.80 -12.06 19.36
N LEU A 128 16.06 -10.75 19.44
CA LEU A 128 15.40 -9.77 18.56
C LEU A 128 15.67 -10.04 17.08
N ARG A 129 16.91 -10.38 16.71
CA ARG A 129 17.26 -10.71 15.32
C ARG A 129 16.51 -11.96 14.84
N ARG A 130 16.43 -13.01 15.67
CA ARG A 130 15.63 -14.20 15.34
C ARG A 130 14.15 -13.84 15.09
N THR A 131 13.57 -13.01 15.96
CA THR A 131 12.18 -12.54 15.80
C THR A 131 12.00 -11.72 14.53
N VAL A 132 12.97 -10.87 14.16
CA VAL A 132 12.94 -10.10 12.89
C VAL A 132 12.91 -11.06 11.69
N ASP A 133 13.73 -12.11 11.69
CA ASP A 133 13.78 -13.09 10.60
C ASP A 133 12.48 -13.90 10.50
N GLU A 134 11.89 -14.30 11.64
CA GLU A 134 10.58 -14.96 11.70
C GLU A 134 9.46 -14.08 11.14
N LEU A 135 9.36 -12.83 11.59
CA LEU A 135 8.37 -11.88 11.11
C LEU A 135 8.53 -11.57 9.61
N ALA A 136 9.77 -11.53 9.12
CA ALA A 136 10.04 -11.34 7.69
C ALA A 136 9.58 -12.55 6.86
N ARG A 137 9.77 -13.76 7.38
CA ARG A 137 9.28 -15.00 6.75
C ARG A 137 7.75 -15.02 6.72
N ASP A 138 7.10 -14.81 7.87
CA ASP A 138 5.64 -14.80 7.99
C ASP A 138 5.00 -13.80 7.03
N ARG A 139 5.62 -12.61 6.88
CA ARG A 139 5.18 -11.61 5.90
C ARG A 139 5.26 -12.13 4.46
N ARG A 140 6.39 -12.74 4.08
CA ARG A 140 6.54 -13.27 2.70
C ARG A 140 5.52 -14.36 2.41
N GLU A 141 5.29 -15.28 3.33
CA GLU A 141 4.30 -16.35 3.18
C GLU A 141 2.88 -15.77 3.02
N LEU A 142 2.53 -14.79 3.84
CA LEU A 142 1.23 -14.12 3.75
C LEU A 142 1.07 -13.31 2.44
N ASP A 143 2.11 -12.61 1.98
CA ASP A 143 2.08 -11.88 0.71
C ASP A 143 1.87 -12.84 -0.47
N VAL A 144 2.50 -14.03 -0.45
CA VAL A 144 2.27 -15.08 -1.47
C VAL A 144 0.83 -15.57 -1.45
N ALA A 145 0.26 -15.84 -0.27
CA ALA A 145 -1.13 -16.29 -0.12
C ALA A 145 -2.12 -15.23 -0.61
N LEU A 146 -1.90 -13.96 -0.28
CA LEU A 146 -2.71 -12.83 -0.76
C LEU A 146 -2.64 -12.67 -2.29
N GLN A 147 -1.44 -12.78 -2.88
CA GLN A 147 -1.29 -12.73 -4.33
C GLN A 147 -2.00 -13.89 -5.02
N ALA A 148 -1.87 -15.09 -4.51
CA ALA A 148 -2.58 -16.27 -5.05
C ALA A 148 -4.10 -16.04 -5.02
N ALA A 149 -4.67 -15.55 -3.90
CA ALA A 149 -6.07 -15.26 -3.76
C ALA A 149 -6.54 -14.16 -4.74
N ASN A 150 -5.76 -13.09 -4.91
CA ASN A 150 -6.07 -11.99 -5.84
C ASN A 150 -6.24 -12.47 -7.29
N TRP A 151 -5.48 -13.47 -7.72
CA TRP A 151 -5.55 -14.02 -9.07
C TRP A 151 -6.51 -15.21 -9.22
N ALA A 152 -6.82 -15.89 -8.11
CA ALA A 152 -7.78 -16.99 -8.13
C ALA A 152 -9.24 -16.51 -8.19
N HIS A 153 -9.56 -15.37 -7.58
CA HIS A 153 -10.94 -14.93 -7.38
C HIS A 153 -11.34 -13.78 -8.32
N SER A 154 -12.61 -13.84 -8.74
CA SER A 154 -13.24 -12.78 -9.53
C SER A 154 -13.70 -11.63 -8.65
N LEU A 155 -13.68 -10.42 -9.20
CA LEU A 155 -14.21 -9.22 -8.56
C LEU A 155 -15.73 -9.35 -8.43
N ALA A 156 -16.28 -9.10 -7.23
CA ALA A 156 -17.71 -9.03 -6.99
C ALA A 156 -18.38 -7.92 -7.82
N GLU A 157 -19.63 -8.11 -8.15
CA GLU A 157 -20.46 -7.09 -8.84
C GLU A 157 -20.79 -5.89 -7.93
#